data_d5d40684a04a74631b11632097de3127
#
_entry.id   d5d40684a04a74631b11632097de3127
#
_cell.length_a   1.000
_cell.length_b   1.000
_cell.length_c   1.000
_cell.angle_alpha   90.00
_cell.angle_beta   90.00
_cell.angle_gamma   90.00
#
_symmetry.space_group_name_H-M   'P 1'
#
loop_
_entity.id
_entity.type
_entity.pdbx_description
1 polymer ?
#
loop_
_entity_poly.entity_id
_entity_poly.type
_entity_poly.pdbx_seq_one_letter_code
_entity_poly.pdbx_strand_id
1 'polypeptide(L)'
;MTNQTSLSRRSLLAAAVGVTSAAALPALAQTNRRSLRGGSALTFTNSQFYTKGKFDEGKARDAIIQLCRFHGYPVFPGMREKIWVFDYGFGRFTDLGLAAIGFANKIDGESCYMLQDLFLLPNQMLPEHWHEKPANPKDGPQKDEGWLIRWGRSYVIGEGEANLPKEVVVPKCHNDGKVTVKHCVVADPGVFVPLSSVGSRHWQFAGPQGVILTEVANAHDNASVRHTDKVANDAFLSSLN
;
A
#
# COMPACT_ATOMS: atom_id res chain seq x y z
N MET A 1 -10.20 59.60 -6.60
CA MET A 1 -11.35 58.90 -6.05
C MET A 1 -11.76 57.82 -7.04
N THR A 2 -11.26 56.61 -6.95
CA THR A 2 -11.63 55.49 -7.80
C THR A 2 -11.96 54.33 -6.91
N ASN A 3 -13.26 54.01 -6.82
CA ASN A 3 -13.80 52.87 -6.10
C ASN A 3 -13.42 51.58 -6.84
N GLN A 4 -12.63 50.73 -6.19
CA GLN A 4 -12.50 49.32 -6.58
C GLN A 4 -13.48 48.48 -5.77
N THR A 5 -14.52 48.00 -6.41
CA THR A 5 -15.44 47.00 -5.88
C THR A 5 -14.80 45.61 -5.98
N SER A 6 -14.53 44.99 -4.84
CA SER A 6 -14.06 43.60 -4.73
C SER A 6 -15.19 42.64 -5.06
N LEU A 7 -15.05 41.84 -6.11
CA LEU A 7 -15.96 40.74 -6.45
C LEU A 7 -15.69 39.55 -5.56
N SER A 8 -16.68 39.21 -4.74
CA SER A 8 -16.70 38.05 -3.85
C SER A 8 -16.77 36.74 -4.65
N ARG A 9 -15.91 35.77 -4.28
CA ARG A 9 -15.81 34.41 -4.87
C ARG A 9 -17.02 33.48 -4.63
N ARG A 10 -18.19 34.03 -4.23
CA ARG A 10 -19.39 33.22 -3.89
C ARG A 10 -20.47 33.17 -4.95
N SER A 11 -20.26 33.72 -6.17
CA SER A 11 -21.32 33.85 -7.18
C SER A 11 -21.15 32.95 -8.43
N LEU A 12 -20.43 31.85 -8.37
CA LEU A 12 -20.19 30.97 -9.53
C LEU A 12 -20.78 29.56 -9.40
N LEU A 13 -21.82 29.38 -8.61
CA LEU A 13 -22.48 28.07 -8.44
C LEU A 13 -24.01 28.14 -8.49
N ALA A 14 -24.56 28.87 -9.45
CA ALA A 14 -26.00 28.83 -9.72
C ALA A 14 -26.29 29.29 -11.14
N ALA A 15 -26.13 28.43 -12.13
CA ALA A 15 -26.85 28.46 -13.42
C ALA A 15 -26.32 27.33 -14.34
N ALA A 16 -26.97 26.21 -14.37
CA ALA A 16 -27.12 25.33 -15.54
C ALA A 16 -28.01 24.14 -15.22
N VAL A 17 -29.30 24.36 -15.06
CA VAL A 17 -30.29 23.33 -15.34
C VAL A 17 -30.79 23.63 -16.76
N GLY A 18 -30.24 22.96 -17.71
CA GLY A 18 -30.67 22.96 -19.11
C GLY A 18 -30.81 21.51 -19.57
N VAL A 19 -32.04 21.06 -19.68
CA VAL A 19 -32.44 19.78 -20.28
C VAL A 19 -32.02 19.78 -21.73
N THR A 20 -31.17 18.81 -22.14
CA THR A 20 -31.08 18.39 -23.55
C THR A 20 -30.70 16.93 -23.65
N SER A 21 -31.60 16.17 -24.23
CA SER A 21 -31.45 15.02 -25.13
C SER A 21 -30.33 14.01 -24.79
N ALA A 22 -30.76 12.83 -24.34
CA ALA A 22 -29.96 11.62 -24.35
C ALA A 22 -29.52 11.28 -25.79
N ALA A 23 -28.31 11.68 -26.15
CA ALA A 23 -27.58 11.06 -27.24
C ALA A 23 -26.86 9.84 -26.65
N ALA A 24 -27.32 8.66 -27.05
CA ALA A 24 -26.66 7.39 -26.73
C ALA A 24 -25.23 7.44 -27.27
N LEU A 25 -24.25 7.58 -26.38
CA LEU A 25 -22.87 7.29 -26.70
C LEU A 25 -22.73 5.79 -27.00
N PRO A 26 -22.09 5.40 -28.09
CA PRO A 26 -21.91 3.98 -28.40
C PRO A 26 -21.08 3.31 -27.32
N ALA A 27 -21.50 2.12 -26.94
CA ALA A 27 -20.80 1.22 -26.02
C ALA A 27 -19.43 0.81 -26.59
N LEU A 28 -18.41 1.62 -26.31
CA LEU A 28 -16.99 1.36 -26.62
C LEU A 28 -16.18 1.05 -25.36
N ALA A 29 -16.76 0.34 -24.42
CA ALA A 29 -16.06 -0.12 -23.21
C ALA A 29 -16.22 -1.64 -22.98
N GLN A 30 -16.39 -2.42 -24.06
CA GLN A 30 -16.37 -3.89 -24.00
C GLN A 30 -15.25 -4.45 -24.88
N THR A 31 -14.02 -3.97 -24.71
CA THR A 31 -12.89 -4.65 -25.31
C THR A 31 -11.80 -4.84 -24.27
N ASN A 32 -11.54 -6.13 -24.06
CA ASN A 32 -10.42 -6.70 -23.33
C ASN A 32 -10.53 -6.88 -21.80
N ARG A 33 -11.67 -7.38 -21.29
CA ARG A 33 -11.57 -8.47 -20.35
C ARG A 33 -11.07 -9.71 -21.10
N ARG A 34 -9.85 -9.69 -21.57
CA ARG A 34 -9.11 -10.90 -21.78
C ARG A 34 -8.91 -11.47 -20.38
N SER A 35 -9.88 -12.28 -19.96
CA SER A 35 -9.67 -13.27 -18.93
C SER A 35 -8.31 -13.87 -19.24
N LEU A 36 -7.30 -13.60 -18.43
CA LEU A 36 -6.09 -14.38 -18.35
C LEU A 36 -6.47 -15.75 -17.78
N ARG A 37 -7.36 -16.46 -18.49
CA ARG A 37 -7.68 -17.85 -18.26
C ARG A 37 -6.46 -18.63 -18.70
N GLY A 38 -5.68 -19.13 -17.73
CA GLY A 38 -4.65 -20.13 -17.98
C GLY A 38 -3.25 -19.86 -17.41
N GLY A 39 -2.98 -18.73 -16.76
CA GLY A 39 -1.76 -18.60 -15.95
C GLY A 39 -1.92 -19.41 -14.67
N SER A 40 -1.01 -20.37 -14.40
CA SER A 40 -0.93 -21.04 -13.10
C SER A 40 -0.83 -19.95 -12.00
N ALA A 41 -1.57 -20.13 -10.91
CA ALA A 41 -1.50 -19.23 -9.77
C ALA A 41 -0.03 -19.04 -9.34
N LEU A 42 0.35 -17.80 -9.02
CA LEU A 42 1.67 -17.54 -8.45
C LEU A 42 1.78 -18.29 -7.12
N THR A 43 2.79 -19.12 -6.99
CA THR A 43 3.04 -19.88 -5.79
C THR A 43 4.48 -19.69 -5.37
N PHE A 44 4.68 -19.28 -4.13
CA PHE A 44 6.00 -19.09 -3.54
C PHE A 44 6.08 -19.86 -2.22
N THR A 45 7.28 -20.31 -1.88
CA THR A 45 7.58 -20.96 -0.60
C THR A 45 8.69 -20.18 0.12
N ASN A 46 8.67 -20.16 1.45
CA ASN A 46 9.69 -19.45 2.22
C ASN A 46 11.11 -19.90 1.87
N SER A 47 11.33 -21.19 1.62
CA SER A 47 12.66 -21.73 1.27
C SER A 47 13.28 -21.11 0.01
N GLN A 48 12.47 -20.57 -0.91
CA GLN A 48 12.97 -19.91 -2.10
C GLN A 48 13.71 -18.59 -1.80
N PHE A 49 13.39 -17.95 -0.68
CA PHE A 49 13.88 -16.62 -0.32
C PHE A 49 15.05 -16.62 0.68
N TYR A 50 15.57 -17.81 1.00
CA TYR A 50 16.69 -17.91 1.95
C TYR A 50 17.81 -18.76 1.39
N THR A 51 19.04 -18.22 1.50
CA THR A 51 20.27 -18.92 1.13
C THR A 51 21.11 -19.09 2.38
N LYS A 52 21.34 -20.35 2.82
CA LYS A 52 22.05 -20.67 4.08
C LYS A 52 21.46 -19.93 5.31
N GLY A 53 20.11 -19.86 5.38
CA GLY A 53 19.38 -19.20 6.46
C GLY A 53 19.37 -17.66 6.40
N LYS A 54 19.96 -17.03 5.40
CA LYS A 54 19.95 -15.58 5.21
C LYS A 54 18.94 -15.20 4.14
N PHE A 55 18.21 -14.12 4.37
CA PHE A 55 17.27 -13.56 3.40
C PHE A 55 18.01 -13.15 2.11
N ASP A 56 17.47 -13.59 0.98
CA ASP A 56 18.01 -13.35 -0.35
C ASP A 56 17.12 -12.30 -1.05
N GLU A 57 17.49 -11.03 -0.88
CA GLU A 57 16.76 -9.92 -1.47
C GLU A 57 16.67 -10.01 -3.00
N GLY A 58 17.71 -10.58 -3.66
CA GLY A 58 17.72 -10.77 -5.11
C GLY A 58 16.56 -11.65 -5.55
N LYS A 59 16.36 -12.80 -4.88
CA LYS A 59 15.23 -13.69 -5.15
C LYS A 59 13.88 -13.08 -4.81
N ALA A 60 13.81 -12.28 -3.73
CA ALA A 60 12.60 -11.55 -3.38
C ALA A 60 12.24 -10.52 -4.46
N ARG A 61 13.20 -9.73 -4.93
CA ARG A 61 12.99 -8.80 -6.06
C ARG A 61 12.54 -9.51 -7.34
N ASP A 62 13.11 -10.68 -7.64
CA ASP A 62 12.68 -11.49 -8.79
C ASP A 62 11.23 -11.97 -8.67
N ALA A 63 10.78 -12.35 -7.47
CA ALA A 63 9.40 -12.72 -7.21
C ALA A 63 8.44 -11.53 -7.40
N ILE A 64 8.84 -10.33 -6.96
CA ILE A 64 8.06 -9.11 -7.19
C ILE A 64 7.96 -8.78 -8.69
N ILE A 65 9.03 -8.93 -9.46
CA ILE A 65 8.97 -8.78 -10.92
C ILE A 65 8.04 -9.82 -11.56
N GLN A 66 7.99 -11.06 -11.03
CA GLN A 66 7.03 -12.07 -11.49
C GLN A 66 5.58 -11.63 -11.15
N LEU A 67 5.34 -11.12 -9.94
CA LEU A 67 4.03 -10.56 -9.53
C LEU A 67 3.60 -9.42 -10.47
N CYS A 68 4.51 -8.49 -10.77
CA CYS A 68 4.28 -7.39 -11.70
C CYS A 68 3.85 -7.90 -13.09
N ARG A 69 4.59 -8.86 -13.64
CA ARG A 69 4.28 -9.46 -14.95
C ARG A 69 2.95 -10.22 -14.95
N PHE A 70 2.66 -10.95 -13.88
CA PHE A 70 1.41 -11.68 -13.70
C PHE A 70 0.19 -10.75 -13.77
N HIS A 71 0.29 -9.59 -13.14
CA HIS A 71 -0.77 -8.59 -13.13
C HIS A 71 -0.75 -7.61 -14.31
N GLY A 72 0.29 -7.64 -15.16
CA GLY A 72 0.46 -6.67 -16.25
C GLY A 72 0.88 -5.29 -15.76
N TYR A 73 1.49 -5.21 -14.58
CA TYR A 73 2.11 -3.97 -14.10
C TYR A 73 3.32 -3.61 -14.99
N PRO A 74 3.49 -2.34 -15.37
CA PRO A 74 4.59 -1.91 -16.24
C PRO A 74 5.95 -2.12 -15.58
N VAL A 75 6.72 -3.09 -16.06
CA VAL A 75 8.11 -3.29 -15.65
C VAL A 75 9.01 -2.42 -16.51
N PHE A 76 9.67 -1.46 -15.92
CA PHE A 76 10.57 -0.52 -16.61
C PHE A 76 12.04 -0.87 -16.36
N PRO A 77 12.98 -0.41 -17.22
CA PRO A 77 14.41 -0.64 -17.04
C PRO A 77 14.92 -0.18 -15.67
N GLY A 78 15.66 -1.03 -14.97
CA GLY A 78 16.20 -0.75 -13.63
C GLY A 78 15.18 -0.84 -12.49
N MET A 79 13.95 -1.26 -12.76
CA MET A 79 12.92 -1.39 -11.70
C MET A 79 13.33 -2.39 -10.62
N ARG A 80 13.89 -3.55 -11.02
CA ARG A 80 14.31 -4.61 -10.10
C ARG A 80 15.27 -4.11 -9.02
N GLU A 81 16.22 -3.30 -9.41
CA GLU A 81 17.27 -2.75 -8.54
C GLU A 81 16.72 -1.66 -7.60
N LYS A 82 15.64 -1.01 -7.98
CA LYS A 82 14.96 0.01 -7.18
C LYS A 82 13.96 -0.56 -6.19
N ILE A 83 13.52 -1.82 -6.37
CA ILE A 83 12.61 -2.45 -5.43
C ILE A 83 13.34 -2.69 -4.11
N TRP A 84 12.82 -2.12 -3.05
CA TRP A 84 13.18 -2.44 -1.68
C TRP A 84 12.35 -3.63 -1.20
N VAL A 85 12.97 -4.55 -0.46
CA VAL A 85 12.32 -5.75 0.09
C VAL A 85 12.73 -5.94 1.54
N PHE A 86 11.81 -6.41 2.40
CA PHE A 86 12.08 -6.62 3.80
C PHE A 86 11.27 -7.79 4.37
N ASP A 87 11.91 -8.70 5.14
CA ASP A 87 11.31 -9.91 5.71
C ASP A 87 11.02 -9.81 7.21
N TYR A 88 11.24 -8.64 7.80
CA TYR A 88 11.02 -8.33 9.21
C TYR A 88 11.75 -9.26 10.19
N GLY A 89 12.80 -9.96 9.76
CA GLY A 89 13.62 -10.82 10.59
C GLY A 89 12.99 -12.16 10.97
N PHE A 90 11.82 -12.51 10.43
CA PHE A 90 11.13 -13.75 10.75
C PHE A 90 11.64 -14.98 9.99
N GLY A 91 12.40 -14.79 8.92
CA GLY A 91 12.78 -15.91 8.04
C GLY A 91 11.58 -16.50 7.29
N ARG A 92 10.51 -15.73 7.08
CA ARG A 92 9.22 -16.16 6.54
C ARG A 92 8.62 -15.15 5.57
N PHE A 93 9.41 -14.75 4.58
CA PHE A 93 9.04 -13.67 3.65
C PHE A 93 7.68 -13.87 2.96
N THR A 94 7.28 -15.11 2.63
CA THR A 94 5.96 -15.36 2.02
C THR A 94 4.80 -15.12 2.97
N ASP A 95 5.03 -15.23 4.28
CA ASP A 95 3.99 -15.05 5.28
C ASP A 95 3.94 -13.60 5.77
N LEU A 96 5.12 -13.04 6.05
CA LEU A 96 5.33 -11.67 6.51
C LEU A 96 6.44 -11.01 5.70
N GLY A 97 6.12 -9.92 5.05
CA GLY A 97 7.08 -9.20 4.23
C GLY A 97 6.48 -7.99 3.56
N LEU A 98 7.35 -7.19 3.00
CA LEU A 98 7.01 -6.04 2.20
C LEU A 98 8.00 -5.89 1.06
N ALA A 99 7.50 -5.47 -0.08
CA ALA A 99 8.30 -4.88 -1.15
C ALA A 99 7.71 -3.54 -1.54
N ALA A 100 8.57 -2.59 -1.86
CA ALA A 100 8.16 -1.25 -2.24
C ALA A 100 9.08 -0.64 -3.29
N ILE A 101 8.54 0.33 -4.03
CA ILE A 101 9.31 1.23 -4.89
C ILE A 101 8.83 2.66 -4.65
N GLY A 102 9.71 3.50 -4.11
CA GLY A 102 9.44 4.92 -3.90
C GLY A 102 9.62 5.73 -5.18
N PHE A 103 8.68 6.60 -5.48
CA PHE A 103 8.73 7.54 -6.59
C PHE A 103 8.98 8.96 -6.14
N ALA A 104 8.43 9.34 -4.99
CA ALA A 104 8.60 10.66 -4.39
C ALA A 104 8.48 10.58 -2.87
N ASN A 105 9.31 11.35 -2.18
CA ASN A 105 9.14 11.71 -0.78
C ASN A 105 9.71 13.12 -0.62
N LYS A 106 8.81 14.10 -0.73
CA LYS A 106 9.18 15.51 -0.59
C LYS A 106 8.77 16.00 0.79
N ILE A 107 9.73 16.48 1.53
CA ILE A 107 9.54 17.14 2.82
C ILE A 107 10.10 18.55 2.69
N ASP A 108 9.21 19.54 2.54
CA ASP A 108 9.60 20.95 2.33
C ASP A 108 8.53 21.86 2.93
N GLY A 109 8.73 22.20 4.21
CA GLY A 109 7.83 23.07 4.96
C GLY A 109 6.37 22.54 4.95
N GLU A 110 5.46 23.33 4.38
CA GLU A 110 4.03 22.99 4.27
C GLU A 110 3.69 22.12 3.04
N SER A 111 4.65 21.92 2.12
CA SER A 111 4.44 21.23 0.85
C SER A 111 5.04 19.82 0.88
N CYS A 112 4.47 18.96 1.72
CA CYS A 112 4.92 17.58 1.84
C CYS A 112 4.04 16.63 1.02
N TYR A 113 4.66 15.68 0.33
CA TYR A 113 3.95 14.56 -0.31
C TYR A 113 4.87 13.35 -0.49
N MET A 114 4.27 12.18 -0.45
CA MET A 114 4.94 10.90 -0.70
C MET A 114 4.11 10.05 -1.65
N LEU A 115 4.78 9.33 -2.52
CA LEU A 115 4.20 8.37 -3.46
C LEU A 115 5.11 7.15 -3.59
N GLN A 116 4.55 5.98 -3.36
CA GLN A 116 5.23 4.70 -3.60
C GLN A 116 4.23 3.63 -4.02
N ASP A 117 4.73 2.59 -4.70
CA ASP A 117 3.96 1.37 -4.89
C ASP A 117 4.45 0.28 -3.94
N LEU A 118 3.50 -0.42 -3.34
CA LEU A 118 3.72 -1.57 -2.47
C LEU A 118 3.31 -2.85 -3.20
N PHE A 119 4.04 -3.92 -2.90
CA PHE A 119 3.84 -5.23 -3.49
C PHE A 119 3.79 -6.27 -2.38
N LEU A 120 2.69 -7.01 -2.30
CA LEU A 120 2.58 -8.15 -1.40
C LEU A 120 2.35 -9.42 -2.22
N LEU A 121 3.11 -10.46 -1.91
CA LEU A 121 2.97 -11.77 -2.51
C LEU A 121 1.62 -12.41 -2.15
N PRO A 122 1.19 -13.48 -2.84
CA PRO A 122 -0.05 -14.17 -2.48
C PRO A 122 -0.12 -14.54 -1.00
N ASN A 123 -1.20 -14.11 -0.32
CA ASN A 123 -1.47 -14.33 1.11
C ASN A 123 -0.39 -13.77 2.06
N GLN A 124 0.42 -12.84 1.62
CA GLN A 124 1.44 -12.17 2.44
C GLN A 124 0.81 -11.08 3.31
N MET A 125 1.25 -10.99 4.55
CA MET A 125 0.91 -9.93 5.49
C MET A 125 2.01 -8.86 5.54
N LEU A 126 1.66 -7.58 5.42
CA LEU A 126 2.44 -6.47 5.93
C LEU A 126 2.15 -6.34 7.42
N PRO A 127 3.14 -6.45 8.31
CA PRO A 127 2.92 -6.45 9.76
C PRO A 127 2.15 -5.23 10.27
N GLU A 128 1.40 -5.42 11.36
CA GLU A 128 0.68 -4.35 12.04
C GLU A 128 1.67 -3.30 12.58
N HIS A 129 1.43 -2.04 12.19
CA HIS A 129 2.30 -0.92 12.50
C HIS A 129 1.53 0.40 12.61
N TRP A 130 2.22 1.43 13.07
CA TRP A 130 1.75 2.82 13.06
C TRP A 130 2.92 3.77 12.83
N HIS A 131 2.61 5.02 12.58
CA HIS A 131 3.60 6.07 12.40
C HIS A 131 3.54 7.05 13.58
N GLU A 132 4.65 7.19 14.30
CA GLU A 132 4.80 8.21 15.32
C GLU A 132 5.06 9.58 14.68
N LYS A 133 4.90 10.64 15.46
CA LYS A 133 5.35 11.94 15.04
C LYS A 133 6.89 11.94 14.95
N PRO A 134 7.49 12.41 13.84
CA PRO A 134 8.93 12.51 13.72
C PRO A 134 9.54 13.27 14.91
N ALA A 135 10.64 12.75 15.45
CA ALA A 135 11.35 13.38 16.55
C ALA A 135 11.95 14.74 16.14
N ASN A 136 12.37 14.85 14.89
CA ASN A 136 12.87 16.09 14.32
C ASN A 136 11.80 16.67 13.37
N PRO A 137 11.29 17.90 13.61
CA PRO A 137 10.30 18.54 12.75
C PRO A 137 10.73 18.71 11.27
N LYS A 138 12.04 18.66 10.99
CA LYS A 138 12.57 18.71 9.62
C LYS A 138 12.29 17.43 8.83
N ASP A 139 11.97 16.33 9.52
CA ASP A 139 11.62 15.05 8.88
C ASP A 139 10.14 15.00 8.47
N GLY A 140 9.43 16.12 8.63
CA GLY A 140 8.08 16.33 8.15
C GLY A 140 7.00 16.18 9.22
N PRO A 141 5.72 16.23 8.80
CA PRO A 141 4.59 15.99 9.70
C PRO A 141 4.46 14.50 10.04
N GLN A 142 3.69 14.20 11.08
CA GLN A 142 3.26 12.81 11.31
C GLN A 142 2.53 12.29 10.07
N LYS A 143 2.85 11.06 9.67
CA LYS A 143 2.35 10.48 8.42
C LYS A 143 0.84 10.31 8.46
N ASP A 144 0.20 10.82 7.41
CA ASP A 144 -1.18 10.57 7.05
C ASP A 144 -1.18 9.97 5.64
N GLU A 145 -1.82 8.82 5.47
CA GLU A 145 -1.67 8.01 4.28
C GLU A 145 -2.96 7.33 3.84
N GLY A 146 -2.93 6.82 2.61
CA GLY A 146 -4.00 6.00 2.06
C GLY A 146 -3.50 5.18 0.88
N TRP A 147 -4.27 4.14 0.54
CA TRP A 147 -3.86 3.12 -0.43
C TRP A 147 -4.88 2.95 -1.54
N LEU A 148 -4.43 3.14 -2.77
CA LEU A 148 -5.21 2.82 -3.98
C LEU A 148 -4.83 1.43 -4.47
N ILE A 149 -5.77 0.51 -4.46
CA ILE A 149 -5.54 -0.83 -4.99
C ILE A 149 -5.49 -0.78 -6.51
N ARG A 150 -4.40 -1.25 -7.10
CA ARG A 150 -4.16 -1.21 -8.54
C ARG A 150 -4.41 -2.57 -9.20
N TRP A 151 -3.91 -3.65 -8.62
CA TRP A 151 -4.07 -5.02 -9.11
C TRP A 151 -4.15 -6.00 -7.94
N GLY A 152 -4.91 -7.07 -8.13
CA GLY A 152 -5.16 -8.06 -7.08
C GLY A 152 -6.20 -7.57 -6.08
N ARG A 153 -6.19 -8.13 -4.89
CA ARG A 153 -7.06 -7.74 -3.77
C ARG A 153 -6.22 -7.47 -2.55
N SER A 154 -6.50 -6.39 -1.85
CA SER A 154 -5.97 -6.10 -0.52
C SER A 154 -7.09 -6.19 0.52
N TYR A 155 -6.78 -6.77 1.64
CA TYR A 155 -7.49 -6.58 2.88
C TYR A 155 -6.71 -5.50 3.63
N VAL A 156 -7.31 -4.32 3.79
CA VAL A 156 -6.72 -3.19 4.52
C VAL A 156 -7.36 -3.15 5.90
N ILE A 157 -6.57 -3.37 6.92
CA ILE A 157 -7.07 -3.52 8.27
C ILE A 157 -6.59 -2.35 9.14
N GLY A 158 -7.50 -1.78 9.91
CA GLY A 158 -7.26 -0.64 10.79
C GLY A 158 -8.16 -0.64 12.02
N GLU A 159 -8.30 0.53 12.62
CA GLU A 159 -9.16 0.74 13.78
C GLU A 159 -10.64 0.78 13.37
N GLY A 160 -11.49 0.26 14.23
CA GLY A 160 -12.94 0.18 14.05
C GLY A 160 -13.53 -1.11 14.59
N GLU A 161 -14.82 -1.34 14.33
CA GLU A 161 -15.51 -2.56 14.74
C GLU A 161 -14.92 -3.79 14.02
N ALA A 162 -14.62 -4.83 14.76
CA ALA A 162 -13.96 -6.03 14.26
C ALA A 162 -14.88 -6.79 13.27
N ASN A 163 -14.39 -6.99 12.05
CA ASN A 163 -15.10 -7.69 10.98
C ASN A 163 -14.15 -8.53 10.09
N LEU A 164 -13.04 -8.99 10.65
CA LEU A 164 -11.99 -9.66 9.90
C LEU A 164 -12.53 -10.89 9.14
N PRO A 165 -12.37 -10.98 7.81
CA PRO A 165 -12.81 -12.12 7.03
C PRO A 165 -12.04 -13.41 7.39
N LYS A 166 -12.68 -14.56 7.23
CA LYS A 166 -12.09 -15.88 7.59
C LYS A 166 -10.85 -16.25 6.78
N GLU A 167 -10.77 -15.75 5.57
CA GLU A 167 -9.64 -15.95 4.66
C GLU A 167 -8.39 -15.15 5.06
N VAL A 168 -8.53 -14.14 5.90
CA VAL A 168 -7.41 -13.36 6.42
C VAL A 168 -6.85 -14.07 7.64
N VAL A 169 -5.70 -14.70 7.46
CA VAL A 169 -5.04 -15.51 8.50
C VAL A 169 -3.77 -14.81 8.95
N VAL A 170 -3.76 -14.32 10.20
CA VAL A 170 -2.56 -13.74 10.79
C VAL A 170 -1.52 -14.85 11.02
N PRO A 171 -0.31 -14.74 10.45
CA PRO A 171 0.73 -15.74 10.65
C PRO A 171 1.11 -15.91 12.12
N LYS A 172 1.33 -17.15 12.57
CA LYS A 172 1.71 -17.44 13.96
C LYS A 172 3.02 -16.78 14.40
N CYS A 173 3.91 -16.48 13.46
CA CYS A 173 5.16 -15.77 13.75
C CYS A 173 4.94 -14.30 14.12
N HIS A 174 3.79 -13.71 13.81
CA HIS A 174 3.40 -12.37 14.25
C HIS A 174 2.62 -12.46 15.56
N ASN A 175 3.22 -12.09 16.69
CA ASN A 175 2.59 -12.05 18.02
C ASN A 175 1.72 -13.29 18.34
N ASP A 176 2.21 -14.50 18.04
CA ASP A 176 1.45 -15.76 18.17
C ASP A 176 0.12 -15.75 17.38
N GLY A 177 0.08 -15.12 16.23
CA GLY A 177 -1.11 -15.01 15.42
C GLY A 177 -2.11 -13.94 15.90
N LYS A 178 -1.64 -12.94 16.65
CA LYS A 178 -2.48 -11.89 17.23
C LYS A 178 -2.21 -10.52 16.58
N VAL A 179 -3.26 -9.73 16.46
CA VAL A 179 -3.25 -8.33 16.05
C VAL A 179 -4.12 -7.51 16.98
N THR A 180 -3.87 -6.21 17.07
CA THR A 180 -4.65 -5.32 17.95
C THR A 180 -5.85 -4.73 17.24
N VAL A 181 -5.75 -4.42 15.92
CA VAL A 181 -6.84 -3.90 15.12
C VAL A 181 -7.37 -4.94 14.14
N LYS A 182 -8.71 -4.98 13.95
CA LYS A 182 -9.41 -6.03 13.21
C LYS A 182 -10.54 -5.51 12.32
N HIS A 183 -10.66 -4.20 12.14
CA HIS A 183 -11.61 -3.64 11.17
C HIS A 183 -11.01 -3.75 9.78
N CYS A 184 -11.64 -4.51 8.90
CA CYS A 184 -11.16 -4.82 7.57
C CYS A 184 -12.02 -4.17 6.49
N VAL A 185 -11.38 -3.46 5.57
CA VAL A 185 -11.92 -3.06 4.28
C VAL A 185 -11.39 -4.01 3.22
N VAL A 186 -12.28 -4.76 2.58
CA VAL A 186 -11.94 -5.59 1.43
C VAL A 186 -11.86 -4.70 0.20
N ALA A 187 -10.68 -4.53 -0.37
CA ALA A 187 -10.42 -3.58 -1.42
C ALA A 187 -9.95 -4.26 -2.72
N ASP A 188 -10.76 -4.12 -3.76
CA ASP A 188 -10.48 -4.55 -5.12
C ASP A 188 -9.86 -3.40 -5.95
N PRO A 189 -9.33 -3.65 -7.17
CA PRO A 189 -8.75 -2.61 -8.00
C PRO A 189 -9.69 -1.40 -8.24
N GLY A 190 -9.15 -0.20 -8.00
CA GLY A 190 -9.86 1.07 -8.08
C GLY A 190 -10.40 1.56 -6.74
N VAL A 191 -10.40 0.75 -5.68
CA VAL A 191 -10.80 1.18 -4.34
C VAL A 191 -9.64 1.93 -3.69
N PHE A 192 -9.92 3.09 -3.11
CA PHE A 192 -9.01 3.85 -2.25
C PHE A 192 -9.45 3.72 -0.80
N VAL A 193 -8.52 3.36 0.07
CA VAL A 193 -8.76 3.23 1.52
C VAL A 193 -7.85 4.21 2.25
N PRO A 194 -8.39 5.27 2.86
CA PRO A 194 -7.60 6.18 3.69
C PRO A 194 -7.29 5.55 5.06
N LEU A 195 -6.22 6.01 5.69
CA LEU A 195 -5.96 5.73 7.10
C LEU A 195 -7.13 6.26 7.97
N SER A 196 -7.52 5.52 9.01
CA SER A 196 -8.66 5.91 9.86
C SER A 196 -8.42 7.23 10.58
N SER A 197 -7.20 7.42 11.08
CA SER A 197 -6.71 8.66 11.68
C SER A 197 -5.18 8.64 11.75
N VAL A 198 -4.57 9.80 11.79
CA VAL A 198 -3.11 9.93 11.92
C VAL A 198 -2.62 9.20 13.17
N GLY A 199 -1.64 8.32 13.00
CA GLY A 199 -1.07 7.52 14.08
C GLY A 199 -1.87 6.25 14.45
N SER A 200 -2.99 5.97 13.78
CA SER A 200 -3.74 4.73 13.99
C SER A 200 -2.96 3.50 13.53
N ARG A 201 -3.18 2.38 14.24
CA ARG A 201 -2.61 1.09 13.85
C ARG A 201 -3.30 0.55 12.62
N HIS A 202 -2.50 -0.04 11.75
CA HIS A 202 -3.00 -0.64 10.52
C HIS A 202 -2.05 -1.74 10.02
N TRP A 203 -2.57 -2.58 9.15
CA TRP A 203 -1.82 -3.63 8.47
C TRP A 203 -2.57 -4.06 7.21
N GLN A 204 -1.91 -4.83 6.36
CA GLN A 204 -2.49 -5.29 5.12
C GLN A 204 -2.25 -6.78 4.93
N PHE A 205 -3.17 -7.42 4.23
CA PHE A 205 -3.06 -8.81 3.83
C PHE A 205 -3.43 -8.93 2.35
N ALA A 206 -2.58 -9.58 1.58
CA ALA A 206 -2.83 -9.79 0.16
C ALA A 206 -3.79 -10.95 -0.08
N GLY A 207 -4.64 -10.82 -1.07
CA GLY A 207 -5.45 -11.94 -1.56
C GLY A 207 -4.59 -13.02 -2.24
N PRO A 208 -5.22 -14.13 -2.71
CA PRO A 208 -4.52 -15.32 -3.20
C PRO A 208 -3.74 -15.11 -4.51
N GLN A 209 -3.88 -13.96 -5.15
CA GLN A 209 -3.10 -13.57 -6.33
C GLN A 209 -2.02 -12.53 -6.03
N GLY A 210 -1.80 -12.20 -4.75
CA GLY A 210 -0.99 -11.06 -4.36
C GLY A 210 -1.71 -9.74 -4.62
N VAL A 211 -1.04 -8.63 -4.35
CA VAL A 211 -1.59 -7.30 -4.58
C VAL A 211 -0.49 -6.31 -4.95
N ILE A 212 -0.83 -5.37 -5.81
CA ILE A 212 -0.04 -4.17 -6.10
C ILE A 212 -0.94 -2.97 -5.79
N LEU A 213 -0.46 -2.08 -4.95
CA LEU A 213 -1.19 -0.90 -4.53
C LEU A 213 -0.28 0.33 -4.52
N THR A 214 -0.87 1.48 -4.76
CA THR A 214 -0.18 2.77 -4.66
C THR A 214 -0.50 3.38 -3.30
N GLU A 215 0.52 3.69 -2.55
CA GLU A 215 0.43 4.45 -1.30
C GLU A 215 0.73 5.91 -1.59
N VAL A 216 -0.14 6.78 -1.11
CA VAL A 216 0.04 8.23 -1.08
C VAL A 216 0.02 8.70 0.37
N ALA A 217 0.92 9.61 0.70
CA ALA A 217 0.98 10.20 2.02
C ALA A 217 1.45 11.66 1.97
N ASN A 218 1.29 12.36 3.08
CA ASN A 218 1.87 13.69 3.25
C ASN A 218 3.40 13.64 3.38
N ALA A 219 3.95 12.63 4.07
CA ALA A 219 5.38 12.43 4.26
C ALA A 219 5.68 10.98 4.64
N HIS A 220 6.95 10.59 4.57
CA HIS A 220 7.40 9.31 5.10
C HIS A 220 8.76 9.46 5.79
N ASP A 221 8.81 9.05 7.04
CA ASP A 221 10.02 8.91 7.84
C ASP A 221 10.11 7.50 8.41
N ASN A 222 11.11 6.74 7.99
CA ASN A 222 11.34 5.38 8.46
C ASN A 222 11.60 5.32 9.98
N ALA A 223 12.26 6.32 10.55
CA ALA A 223 12.58 6.36 11.98
C ALA A 223 11.33 6.49 12.87
N SER A 224 10.21 6.92 12.30
CA SER A 224 8.92 7.06 12.99
C SER A 224 8.01 5.83 12.88
N VAL A 225 8.38 4.81 12.12
CA VAL A 225 7.61 3.56 12.00
C VAL A 225 7.78 2.71 13.26
N ARG A 226 6.67 2.20 13.78
CA ARG A 226 6.64 1.26 14.91
C ARG A 226 5.77 0.07 14.58
N HIS A 227 6.21 -1.12 14.97
CA HIS A 227 5.44 -2.35 14.77
C HIS A 227 4.93 -2.89 16.11
N THR A 228 3.74 -3.46 16.09
CA THR A 228 3.14 -4.11 17.27
C THR A 228 3.92 -5.34 17.70
N ASP A 229 4.43 -6.10 16.73
CA ASP A 229 5.31 -7.24 17.00
C ASP A 229 6.74 -6.77 17.30
N LYS A 230 7.29 -7.23 18.44
CA LYS A 230 8.62 -6.79 18.89
C LYS A 230 9.74 -7.22 17.93
N VAL A 231 9.66 -8.42 17.36
CA VAL A 231 10.69 -8.93 16.42
C VAL A 231 10.69 -8.08 15.16
N ALA A 232 9.51 -7.82 14.59
CA ALA A 232 9.37 -6.93 13.44
C ALA A 232 9.88 -5.52 13.74
N ASN A 233 9.53 -4.97 14.89
CA ASN A 233 9.96 -3.63 15.30
C ASN A 233 11.48 -3.53 15.44
N ASP A 234 12.09 -4.47 16.16
CA ASP A 234 13.54 -4.47 16.40
C ASP A 234 14.31 -4.68 15.09
N ALA A 235 13.86 -5.61 14.23
CA ALA A 235 14.48 -5.86 12.93
C ALA A 235 14.40 -4.62 12.04
N PHE A 236 13.23 -3.95 11.99
CA PHE A 236 13.03 -2.77 11.18
C PHE A 236 13.91 -1.61 11.65
N LEU A 237 13.88 -1.26 12.94
CA LEU A 237 14.70 -0.15 13.48
C LEU A 237 16.20 -0.43 13.36
N SER A 238 16.63 -1.69 13.51
CA SER A 238 18.04 -2.07 13.33
C SER A 238 18.50 -1.95 11.88
N SER A 239 17.61 -2.06 10.91
CA SER A 239 17.94 -1.92 9.48
C SER A 239 18.19 -0.47 9.05
N LEU A 240 17.88 0.51 9.92
CA LEU A 240 18.08 1.94 9.65
C LEU A 240 19.49 2.43 10.05
N ASN A 241 20.24 1.63 10.81
CA ASN A 241 21.61 1.91 11.27
C ASN A 241 22.60 1.16 10.36
#